data_c8f59f00c91670ef563649cabe6ac7d6
#
_entry.id   c8f59f00c91670ef563649cabe6ac7d6
#
_cell.length_a   1.000
_cell.length_b   1.000
_cell.length_c   1.000
_cell.angle_alpha   90.00
_cell.angle_beta   90.00
_cell.angle_gamma   90.00
#
_symmetry.space_group_name_H-M   'P 1'
#
loop_
_entity.id
_entity.type
_entity.pdbx_description
1 polymer ?
#
loop_
_entity_poly.entity_id
_entity_poly.type
_entity_poly.pdbx_seq_one_letter_code
_entity_poly.pdbx_strand_id
1 'polypeptide(L)'
;MKKGIILLALIFTACVNLDNIGGNSGGEVKEIKNTNISTSKNYERKNGSLYVDNVLANGKQEYKEKNGVIIKGNFKDGLADGLQERYYPSGKLYGKINIVNNKVEGTETTYYENGKTISELNYTQGKLISGKIYYENGDLLSQIEGKKMTIFYSSGKKLFTMDKTDLAVYHENGKEVFSNSAEGIKINGEPAKKSLLDMFSKENLVKTALYLLTSDTIQAEYKNGKPSIQLKGTTAVMYYPSGKILLELSPSIDGTVNSKIYYENGQVMQVEDRSKNGRSVKVYDKAGNLIAENIFNKDHEIKQIY
;
A
#
# COMPACT_ATOMS: atom_id res chain seq x y z
N MET A 1 -5.25 19.46 19.64
CA MET A 1 -5.23 19.81 18.20
C MET A 1 -4.70 18.72 17.28
N LYS A 2 -4.62 17.43 17.66
CA LYS A 2 -3.94 16.38 16.85
C LYS A 2 -4.83 15.23 16.38
N LYS A 3 -6.12 15.16 16.77
CA LYS A 3 -6.93 13.95 16.54
C LYS A 3 -7.93 14.01 15.37
N GLY A 4 -8.34 15.16 14.89
CA GLY A 4 -9.32 15.24 13.78
C GLY A 4 -8.69 15.41 12.40
N ILE A 5 -7.54 16.09 12.33
CA ILE A 5 -6.67 16.14 11.14
C ILE A 5 -6.05 14.76 10.89
N ILE A 6 -5.86 13.99 11.97
CA ILE A 6 -5.41 12.61 11.97
C ILE A 6 -6.35 11.68 11.19
N LEU A 7 -7.66 11.92 11.12
CA LEU A 7 -8.59 10.98 10.48
C LEU A 7 -8.49 11.01 8.94
N LEU A 8 -8.38 12.19 8.31
CA LEU A 8 -8.12 12.27 6.86
C LEU A 8 -6.66 11.91 6.51
N ALA A 9 -5.70 12.30 7.36
CA ALA A 9 -4.32 11.88 7.22
C ALA A 9 -4.12 10.38 7.51
N LEU A 10 -4.85 9.81 8.47
CA LEU A 10 -4.86 8.37 8.77
C LEU A 10 -5.47 7.55 7.63
N ILE A 11 -6.43 8.10 6.90
CA ILE A 11 -7.03 7.45 5.73
C ILE A 11 -5.96 7.12 4.67
N PHE A 12 -4.95 7.98 4.52
CA PHE A 12 -3.89 7.80 3.50
C PHE A 12 -2.55 7.30 4.06
N THR A 13 -2.33 7.33 5.37
CA THR A 13 -1.13 6.75 6.01
C THR A 13 -1.22 5.22 6.18
N ALA A 14 -2.37 4.61 5.85
CA ALA A 14 -2.51 3.16 5.86
C ALA A 14 -1.53 2.46 4.92
N CYS A 15 -1.12 3.14 3.84
CA CYS A 15 -0.12 2.61 2.90
C CYS A 15 1.33 2.94 3.30
N VAL A 16 1.56 3.78 4.32
CA VAL A 16 2.89 4.33 4.60
C VAL A 16 3.12 4.60 6.08
N ASN A 17 4.05 3.91 6.70
CA ASN A 17 4.64 4.31 7.98
C ASN A 17 5.85 5.22 7.70
N LEU A 18 5.67 6.53 7.90
CA LEU A 18 6.68 7.53 7.64
C LEU A 18 7.51 7.83 8.89
N ASP A 19 8.66 7.19 9.03
CA ASP A 19 9.75 7.67 9.88
C ASP A 19 11.11 7.36 9.22
N ASN A 20 11.74 8.45 8.71
CA ASN A 20 13.12 8.66 8.27
C ASN A 20 13.73 8.01 6.99
N ILE A 21 14.40 8.81 6.27
CA ILE A 21 14.90 9.17 4.95
C ILE A 21 16.10 8.34 4.42
N GLY A 22 16.13 8.12 3.09
CA GLY A 22 17.25 8.28 2.15
C GLY A 22 17.69 7.15 1.23
N GLY A 23 17.51 7.30 -0.08
CA GLY A 23 18.39 7.12 -1.25
C GLY A 23 18.58 5.78 -1.98
N ASN A 24 18.24 5.70 -3.09
CA ASN A 24 18.34 5.55 -4.56
C ASN A 24 18.97 4.28 -5.22
N SER A 25 18.34 3.78 -6.24
CA SER A 25 18.62 3.43 -7.65
C SER A 25 18.38 1.98 -8.14
N GLY A 26 17.92 1.89 -9.40
CA GLY A 26 17.25 0.79 -10.10
C GLY A 26 18.12 -0.29 -10.79
N GLY A 27 17.45 -1.26 -11.42
CA GLY A 27 18.04 -2.34 -12.26
C GLY A 27 17.01 -3.19 -13.02
N GLU A 28 17.40 -3.70 -14.17
CA GLU A 28 16.59 -4.42 -15.19
C GLU A 28 16.01 -5.78 -14.79
N VAL A 29 14.85 -6.10 -15.39
CA VAL A 29 14.09 -7.34 -15.18
C VAL A 29 14.52 -8.42 -16.20
N LYS A 30 14.89 -9.62 -15.74
CA LYS A 30 15.14 -10.79 -16.58
C LYS A 30 14.03 -11.83 -16.46
N GLU A 31 13.56 -12.34 -17.60
CA GLU A 31 12.61 -13.45 -17.71
C GLU A 31 13.33 -14.79 -17.47
N ILE A 32 12.73 -15.67 -16.65
CA ILE A 32 13.26 -17.03 -16.43
C ILE A 32 12.50 -18.01 -17.30
N LYS A 33 13.19 -18.63 -18.24
CA LYS A 33 12.66 -19.79 -18.99
C LYS A 33 12.56 -20.99 -18.05
N ASN A 34 11.47 -21.77 -18.17
CA ASN A 34 11.13 -22.98 -17.43
C ASN A 34 12.36 -23.72 -16.88
N THR A 35 12.61 -23.60 -15.59
CA THR A 35 13.57 -24.45 -14.89
C THR A 35 12.81 -25.64 -14.30
N ASN A 36 13.28 -26.84 -14.58
CA ASN A 36 12.82 -28.05 -13.90
C ASN A 36 13.17 -27.93 -12.41
N ILE A 37 12.18 -27.53 -11.60
CA ILE A 37 12.33 -27.48 -10.15
C ILE A 37 12.41 -28.93 -9.66
N SER A 38 13.52 -29.30 -9.06
CA SER A 38 13.72 -30.64 -8.50
C SER A 38 12.64 -30.94 -7.46
N THR A 39 11.82 -31.96 -7.72
CA THR A 39 10.72 -32.39 -6.84
C THR A 39 11.19 -33.31 -5.70
N SER A 40 12.49 -33.46 -5.49
CA SER A 40 13.06 -34.43 -4.51
C SER A 40 13.05 -33.96 -3.05
N LYS A 41 12.86 -32.63 -2.79
CA LYS A 41 12.84 -32.06 -1.46
C LYS A 41 11.41 -31.76 -1.00
N ASN A 42 11.10 -32.10 0.25
CA ASN A 42 9.82 -31.76 0.87
C ASN A 42 9.95 -30.40 1.58
N TYR A 43 9.26 -29.38 1.06
CA TYR A 43 9.21 -28.04 1.65
C TYR A 43 7.95 -27.85 2.46
N GLU A 44 8.09 -27.41 3.69
CA GLU A 44 6.98 -27.15 4.60
C GLU A 44 7.21 -25.87 5.39
N ARG A 45 6.15 -25.05 5.55
CA ARG A 45 6.18 -23.89 6.47
C ARG A 45 5.44 -24.22 7.76
N LYS A 46 6.12 -23.96 8.89
CA LYS A 46 5.56 -24.10 10.25
C LYS A 46 5.94 -22.89 11.07
N ASN A 47 4.94 -22.18 11.63
CA ASN A 47 5.17 -21.02 12.51
C ASN A 47 6.07 -19.93 11.91
N GLY A 48 5.94 -19.67 10.58
CA GLY A 48 6.74 -18.68 9.87
C GLY A 48 8.12 -19.16 9.39
N SER A 49 8.60 -20.31 9.84
CA SER A 49 9.87 -20.89 9.40
C SER A 49 9.67 -21.87 8.25
N LEU A 50 10.62 -21.89 7.31
CA LEU A 50 10.70 -22.87 6.22
C LEU A 50 11.48 -24.09 6.70
N TYR A 51 10.95 -25.28 6.45
CA TYR A 51 11.60 -26.57 6.64
C TYR A 51 11.82 -27.23 5.28
N VAL A 52 12.94 -27.88 5.15
CA VAL A 52 13.30 -28.74 4.02
C VAL A 52 13.61 -30.12 4.58
N ASP A 53 12.83 -31.14 4.20
CA ASP A 53 12.96 -32.52 4.70
C ASP A 53 12.93 -32.56 6.25
N ASN A 54 12.03 -31.81 6.88
CA ASN A 54 11.85 -31.64 8.33
C ASN A 54 13.01 -30.95 9.08
N VAL A 55 13.97 -30.34 8.37
CA VAL A 55 15.06 -29.55 8.96
C VAL A 55 14.85 -28.07 8.62
N LEU A 56 15.19 -27.17 9.52
CA LEU A 56 15.15 -25.73 9.25
C LEU A 56 15.98 -25.38 8.01
N ALA A 57 15.40 -24.67 7.08
CA ALA A 57 16.04 -24.29 5.82
C ALA A 57 17.26 -23.40 6.07
N ASN A 58 18.36 -23.70 5.42
CA ASN A 58 19.58 -22.89 5.40
C ASN A 58 20.11 -22.78 3.98
N GLY A 59 20.71 -21.61 3.66
CA GLY A 59 21.24 -21.32 2.33
C GLY A 59 20.16 -21.03 1.30
N LYS A 60 20.52 -21.10 0.03
CA LYS A 60 19.63 -20.84 -1.10
C LYS A 60 18.60 -21.94 -1.26
N GLN A 61 17.34 -21.57 -1.34
CA GLN A 61 16.22 -22.47 -1.61
C GLN A 61 15.43 -21.95 -2.82
N GLU A 62 14.91 -22.89 -3.60
CA GLU A 62 13.95 -22.64 -4.67
C GLU A 62 12.87 -23.71 -4.58
N TYR A 63 11.62 -23.28 -4.44
CA TYR A 63 10.50 -24.21 -4.30
C TYR A 63 9.21 -23.60 -4.85
N LYS A 64 8.25 -24.49 -5.14
CA LYS A 64 6.93 -24.16 -5.61
C LYS A 64 5.90 -24.46 -4.53
N GLU A 65 5.08 -23.49 -4.19
CA GLU A 65 3.97 -23.64 -3.26
C GLU A 65 2.78 -24.38 -3.92
N LYS A 66 1.82 -24.85 -3.09
CA LYS A 66 0.64 -25.59 -3.58
C LYS A 66 -0.22 -24.77 -4.55
N ASN A 67 -0.27 -23.45 -4.39
CA ASN A 67 -0.98 -22.50 -5.26
C ASN A 67 -0.22 -22.18 -6.55
N GLY A 68 0.95 -22.77 -6.77
CA GLY A 68 1.76 -22.59 -7.98
C GLY A 68 2.79 -21.47 -7.91
N VAL A 69 2.79 -20.64 -6.86
CA VAL A 69 3.77 -19.59 -6.64
C VAL A 69 5.16 -20.19 -6.44
N ILE A 70 6.17 -19.61 -7.10
CA ILE A 70 7.57 -20.02 -6.97
C ILE A 70 8.30 -19.02 -6.09
N ILE A 71 9.07 -19.53 -5.14
CA ILE A 71 9.88 -18.73 -4.23
C ILE A 71 11.34 -19.13 -4.42
N LYS A 72 12.20 -18.11 -4.58
CA LYS A 72 13.66 -18.24 -4.59
C LYS A 72 14.22 -17.31 -3.55
N GLY A 73 15.04 -17.82 -2.64
CA GLY A 73 15.59 -16.99 -1.59
C GLY A 73 16.68 -17.66 -0.79
N ASN A 74 17.35 -16.86 0.02
CA ASN A 74 18.29 -17.33 0.99
C ASN A 74 17.61 -17.43 2.37
N PHE A 75 17.94 -18.47 3.13
CA PHE A 75 17.35 -18.74 4.44
C PHE A 75 18.45 -19.02 5.45
N LYS A 76 18.18 -18.63 6.70
CA LYS A 76 19.00 -18.93 7.88
C LYS A 76 18.08 -19.40 8.99
N ASP A 77 18.31 -20.60 9.47
CA ASP A 77 17.51 -21.22 10.53
C ASP A 77 15.99 -21.17 10.25
N GLY A 78 15.63 -21.44 8.99
CA GLY A 78 14.26 -21.43 8.51
C GLY A 78 13.67 -20.04 8.21
N LEU A 79 14.34 -18.95 8.59
CA LEU A 79 13.91 -17.58 8.33
C LEU A 79 14.54 -17.04 7.06
N ALA A 80 13.79 -16.22 6.33
CA ALA A 80 14.32 -15.53 5.16
C ALA A 80 15.45 -14.57 5.55
N ASP A 81 16.58 -14.62 4.83
CA ASP A 81 17.77 -13.81 5.07
C ASP A 81 18.44 -13.47 3.72
N GLY A 82 18.56 -12.18 3.41
CA GLY A 82 19.03 -11.70 2.12
C GLY A 82 17.91 -11.60 1.06
N LEU A 83 18.30 -11.65 -0.21
CA LEU A 83 17.40 -11.48 -1.34
C LEU A 83 16.36 -12.60 -1.39
N GLN A 84 15.10 -12.21 -1.50
CA GLN A 84 13.96 -13.08 -1.76
C GLN A 84 13.30 -12.65 -3.08
N GLU A 85 13.00 -13.63 -3.93
CA GLU A 85 12.25 -13.44 -5.17
C GLU A 85 10.99 -14.30 -5.13
N ARG A 86 9.90 -13.75 -5.60
CA ARG A 86 8.62 -14.45 -5.72
C ARG A 86 8.13 -14.33 -7.15
N TYR A 87 7.57 -15.42 -7.66
CA TYR A 87 7.09 -15.50 -9.03
C TYR A 87 5.63 -15.92 -9.04
N TYR A 88 4.87 -15.37 -9.95
CA TYR A 88 3.51 -15.82 -10.26
C TYR A 88 3.50 -17.31 -10.66
N PRO A 89 2.34 -18.00 -10.56
CA PRO A 89 2.19 -19.36 -11.08
C PRO A 89 2.57 -19.49 -12.57
N SER A 90 2.45 -18.40 -13.34
CA SER A 90 2.89 -18.31 -14.74
C SER A 90 4.41 -18.31 -14.92
N GLY A 91 5.18 -18.23 -13.82
CA GLY A 91 6.65 -18.15 -13.86
C GLY A 91 7.19 -16.72 -14.04
N LYS A 92 6.33 -15.72 -14.20
CA LYS A 92 6.75 -14.31 -14.26
C LYS A 92 7.10 -13.78 -12.88
N LEU A 93 8.10 -12.91 -12.80
CA LEU A 93 8.49 -12.28 -11.53
C LEU A 93 7.35 -11.44 -10.98
N TYR A 94 6.90 -11.73 -9.75
CA TYR A 94 6.00 -10.88 -9.00
C TYR A 94 6.76 -9.79 -8.24
N GLY A 95 7.88 -10.15 -7.59
CA GLY A 95 8.63 -9.17 -6.81
C GLY A 95 9.93 -9.68 -6.23
N LYS A 96 10.72 -8.74 -5.78
CA LYS A 96 11.97 -8.99 -5.06
C LYS A 96 12.08 -8.06 -3.87
N ILE A 97 12.62 -8.60 -2.79
CA ILE A 97 12.78 -7.91 -1.50
C ILE A 97 14.07 -8.42 -0.83
N ASN A 98 14.79 -7.53 -0.16
CA ASN A 98 15.94 -7.94 0.65
C ASN A 98 15.57 -7.91 2.13
N ILE A 99 15.99 -8.94 2.87
CA ILE A 99 15.70 -9.10 4.30
C ILE A 99 17.03 -9.17 5.05
N VAL A 100 17.17 -8.31 6.05
CA VAL A 100 18.35 -8.26 6.93
C VAL A 100 17.86 -8.20 8.37
N ASN A 101 18.35 -9.09 9.22
CA ASN A 101 17.94 -9.16 10.63
C ASN A 101 16.40 -9.17 10.78
N ASN A 102 15.74 -9.98 9.99
CA ASN A 102 14.27 -10.16 9.96
C ASN A 102 13.46 -8.88 9.64
N LYS A 103 14.08 -7.90 8.99
CA LYS A 103 13.45 -6.66 8.53
C LYS A 103 13.73 -6.44 7.05
N VAL A 104 12.79 -5.80 6.39
CA VAL A 104 12.98 -5.36 5.00
C VAL A 104 14.05 -4.28 4.97
N GLU A 105 15.01 -4.39 4.04
CA GLU A 105 16.10 -3.46 3.87
C GLU A 105 16.34 -3.16 2.39
N GLY A 106 16.51 -1.88 2.04
CA GLY A 106 16.70 -1.44 0.66
C GLY A 106 15.40 -1.39 -0.14
N THR A 107 15.50 -1.59 -1.45
CA THR A 107 14.37 -1.44 -2.37
C THR A 107 13.61 -2.76 -2.54
N GLU A 108 12.33 -2.74 -2.23
CA GLU A 108 11.35 -3.73 -2.68
C GLU A 108 10.80 -3.29 -4.04
N THR A 109 10.78 -4.20 -5.01
CA THR A 109 10.14 -3.94 -6.30
C THR A 109 9.12 -5.04 -6.58
N THR A 110 7.90 -4.64 -6.96
CA THR A 110 6.85 -5.58 -7.36
C THR A 110 6.35 -5.28 -8.77
N TYR A 111 5.83 -6.28 -9.45
CA TYR A 111 5.45 -6.23 -10.85
C TYR A 111 4.07 -6.82 -11.09
N TYR A 112 3.32 -6.23 -11.99
CA TYR A 112 2.13 -6.85 -12.58
C TYR A 112 2.53 -8.06 -13.45
N GLU A 113 1.59 -8.95 -13.70
CA GLU A 113 1.85 -10.13 -14.53
C GLU A 113 2.18 -9.79 -16.01
N ASN A 114 1.83 -8.57 -16.45
CA ASN A 114 2.26 -8.03 -17.73
C ASN A 114 3.71 -7.49 -17.74
N GLY A 115 4.43 -7.60 -16.60
CA GLY A 115 5.81 -7.17 -16.42
C GLY A 115 6.00 -5.69 -16.06
N LYS A 116 4.94 -4.88 -16.07
CA LYS A 116 5.03 -3.49 -15.62
C LYS A 116 5.15 -3.41 -14.11
N THR A 117 5.84 -2.40 -13.61
CA THR A 117 6.04 -2.19 -12.17
C THR A 117 4.71 -1.85 -11.48
N ILE A 118 4.43 -2.51 -10.35
CA ILE A 118 3.39 -2.12 -9.39
C ILE A 118 3.96 -1.09 -8.43
N SER A 119 5.13 -1.39 -7.83
CA SER A 119 5.74 -0.52 -6.84
C SER A 119 7.26 -0.62 -6.81
N GLU A 120 7.89 0.48 -6.42
CA GLU A 120 9.28 0.59 -6.03
C GLU A 120 9.31 1.28 -4.67
N LEU A 121 9.54 0.54 -3.61
CA LEU A 121 9.44 1.03 -2.23
C LEU A 121 10.79 0.85 -1.53
N ASN A 122 11.30 1.93 -0.92
CA ASN A 122 12.57 1.92 -0.22
C ASN A 122 12.36 1.83 1.28
N TYR A 123 13.05 0.88 1.90
CA TYR A 123 12.94 0.59 3.32
C TYR A 123 14.30 0.73 4.02
N THR A 124 14.24 1.13 5.28
CA THR A 124 15.36 1.03 6.21
C THR A 124 14.86 0.44 7.51
N GLN A 125 15.45 -0.67 7.94
CA GLN A 125 15.07 -1.42 9.14
C GLN A 125 13.55 -1.72 9.22
N GLY A 126 12.95 -2.12 8.11
CA GLY A 126 11.53 -2.43 7.98
C GLY A 126 10.60 -1.22 7.84
N LYS A 127 11.11 0.00 7.94
CA LYS A 127 10.32 1.23 7.77
C LYS A 127 10.39 1.71 6.33
N LEU A 128 9.25 1.98 5.72
CA LEU A 128 9.15 2.62 4.41
C LEU A 128 9.58 4.09 4.52
N ILE A 129 10.52 4.50 3.67
CA ILE A 129 11.09 5.85 3.66
C ILE A 129 10.79 6.65 2.41
N SER A 130 10.65 5.98 1.28
CA SER A 130 10.24 6.59 0.02
C SER A 130 9.73 5.53 -0.95
N GLY A 131 9.08 5.94 -2.02
CA GLY A 131 8.72 5.01 -3.08
C GLY A 131 7.72 5.57 -4.07
N LYS A 132 7.42 4.72 -5.05
CA LYS A 132 6.44 4.98 -6.10
C LYS A 132 5.56 3.78 -6.29
N ILE A 133 4.29 4.04 -6.59
CA ILE A 133 3.30 3.03 -6.93
C ILE A 133 2.68 3.45 -8.28
N TYR A 134 2.41 2.49 -9.13
CA TYR A 134 1.97 2.73 -10.50
C TYR A 134 0.63 2.05 -10.78
N TYR A 135 -0.16 2.65 -11.65
CA TYR A 135 -1.30 1.99 -12.31
C TYR A 135 -0.80 0.85 -13.22
N GLU A 136 -1.68 -0.08 -13.58
CA GLU A 136 -1.33 -1.19 -14.47
C GLU A 136 -0.94 -0.75 -15.90
N ASN A 137 -1.40 0.42 -16.33
CA ASN A 137 -0.97 1.02 -17.59
C ASN A 137 0.45 1.61 -17.53
N GLY A 138 1.04 1.72 -16.32
CA GLY A 138 2.37 2.24 -16.06
C GLY A 138 2.40 3.71 -15.62
N ASP A 139 1.25 4.40 -15.58
CA ASP A 139 1.18 5.77 -15.07
C ASP A 139 1.44 5.80 -13.56
N LEU A 140 2.04 6.88 -13.07
CA LEU A 140 2.32 7.06 -11.64
C LEU A 140 1.00 7.25 -10.88
N LEU A 141 0.73 6.35 -9.93
CA LEU A 141 -0.41 6.44 -9.02
C LEU A 141 -0.05 7.23 -7.75
N SER A 142 1.09 6.92 -7.14
CA SER A 142 1.49 7.55 -5.88
C SER A 142 2.99 7.69 -5.78
N GLN A 143 3.41 8.77 -5.11
CA GLN A 143 4.80 9.03 -4.76
C GLN A 143 4.89 9.38 -3.28
N ILE A 144 5.89 8.81 -2.61
CA ILE A 144 6.15 8.97 -1.19
C ILE A 144 7.59 9.43 -1.03
N GLU A 145 7.80 10.52 -0.28
CA GLU A 145 9.11 11.09 0.02
C GLU A 145 9.12 11.55 1.49
N GLY A 146 9.67 10.72 2.36
CA GLY A 146 9.62 10.98 3.79
C GLY A 146 8.16 11.10 4.29
N LYS A 147 7.77 12.26 4.81
CA LYS A 147 6.39 12.53 5.30
C LYS A 147 5.46 13.10 4.23
N LYS A 148 5.97 13.27 3.01
CA LYS A 148 5.19 13.78 1.89
C LYS A 148 4.66 12.65 1.05
N MET A 149 3.38 12.69 0.73
CA MET A 149 2.72 11.78 -0.20
C MET A 149 1.93 12.57 -1.23
N THR A 150 2.01 12.13 -2.46
CA THR A 150 1.17 12.64 -3.55
C THR A 150 0.52 11.46 -4.26
N ILE A 151 -0.79 11.54 -4.49
CA ILE A 151 -1.54 10.62 -5.34
C ILE A 151 -1.93 11.37 -6.61
N PHE A 152 -1.83 10.69 -7.72
CA PHE A 152 -2.08 11.25 -9.04
C PHE A 152 -3.26 10.58 -9.72
N TYR A 153 -3.95 11.33 -10.55
CA TYR A 153 -4.76 10.79 -11.63
C TYR A 153 -3.87 10.11 -12.67
N SER A 154 -4.40 9.19 -13.45
CA SER A 154 -3.65 8.57 -14.57
C SER A 154 -3.21 9.60 -15.63
N SER A 155 -3.82 10.78 -15.67
CA SER A 155 -3.38 11.92 -16.48
C SER A 155 -2.13 12.64 -15.93
N GLY A 156 -1.56 12.19 -14.80
CA GLY A 156 -0.42 12.82 -14.11
C GLY A 156 -0.79 14.07 -13.29
N LYS A 157 -2.07 14.48 -13.27
CA LYS A 157 -2.53 15.56 -12.39
C LYS A 157 -2.63 15.07 -10.95
N LYS A 158 -2.39 15.97 -9.97
CA LYS A 158 -2.56 15.64 -8.56
C LYS A 158 -4.03 15.39 -8.24
N LEU A 159 -4.30 14.29 -7.52
CA LEU A 159 -5.59 14.01 -6.90
C LEU A 159 -5.55 14.40 -5.42
N PHE A 160 -4.47 14.05 -4.75
CA PHE A 160 -4.29 14.25 -3.31
C PHE A 160 -2.84 14.58 -3.00
N THR A 161 -2.62 15.47 -2.05
CA THR A 161 -1.31 15.76 -1.48
C THR A 161 -1.38 15.78 0.03
N MET A 162 -0.33 15.29 0.67
CA MET A 162 -0.13 15.39 2.11
C MET A 162 1.34 15.70 2.39
N ASP A 163 1.60 16.65 3.29
CA ASP A 163 2.93 16.93 3.82
C ASP A 163 2.79 17.28 5.32
N LYS A 164 3.25 16.39 6.18
CA LYS A 164 3.07 16.48 7.65
C LYS A 164 1.60 16.57 8.04
N THR A 165 1.10 17.78 8.30
CA THR A 165 -0.29 18.07 8.70
C THR A 165 -1.10 18.72 7.59
N ASP A 166 -0.43 19.19 6.55
CA ASP A 166 -1.06 19.85 5.43
C ASP A 166 -1.56 18.82 4.43
N LEU A 167 -2.78 18.99 3.97
CA LEU A 167 -3.36 18.10 2.97
C LEU A 167 -4.25 18.87 2.00
N ALA A 168 -4.34 18.39 0.77
CA ALA A 168 -5.26 18.93 -0.22
C ALA A 168 -5.78 17.84 -1.17
N VAL A 169 -7.01 18.05 -1.64
CA VAL A 169 -7.71 17.20 -2.63
C VAL A 169 -8.09 18.05 -3.83
N TYR A 170 -7.90 17.53 -5.01
CA TYR A 170 -8.12 18.24 -6.27
C TYR A 170 -9.00 17.43 -7.22
N HIS A 171 -9.80 18.14 -8.04
CA HIS A 171 -10.37 17.58 -9.27
C HIS A 171 -9.28 17.33 -10.32
N GLU A 172 -9.54 16.48 -11.29
CA GLU A 172 -8.58 16.22 -12.39
C GLU A 172 -8.26 17.46 -13.23
N ASN A 173 -9.15 18.45 -13.24
CA ASN A 173 -8.88 19.75 -13.91
C ASN A 173 -7.92 20.65 -13.10
N GLY A 174 -7.48 20.21 -11.90
CA GLY A 174 -6.58 20.92 -11.01
C GLY A 174 -7.25 21.86 -10.02
N LYS A 175 -8.58 22.03 -10.07
CA LYS A 175 -9.32 22.85 -9.10
C LYS A 175 -9.30 22.17 -7.74
N GLU A 176 -8.98 22.95 -6.68
CA GLU A 176 -9.00 22.47 -5.30
C GLU A 176 -10.43 22.18 -4.84
N VAL A 177 -10.63 21.01 -4.26
CA VAL A 177 -11.89 20.58 -3.60
C VAL A 177 -11.84 20.87 -2.12
N PHE A 178 -10.72 20.54 -1.50
CA PHE A 178 -10.50 20.70 -0.06
C PHE A 178 -9.04 20.90 0.22
N SER A 179 -8.71 21.78 1.17
CA SER A 179 -7.37 21.81 1.77
C SER A 179 -7.44 22.15 3.26
N ASN A 180 -6.41 21.67 3.97
CA ASN A 180 -6.12 22.05 5.35
C ASN A 180 -4.63 22.34 5.45
N SER A 181 -4.26 23.52 5.92
CA SER A 181 -2.89 23.98 6.07
C SER A 181 -2.77 24.91 7.29
N ALA A 182 -1.58 25.47 7.51
CA ALA A 182 -1.36 26.49 8.52
C ALA A 182 -2.22 27.75 8.29
N GLU A 183 -2.64 28.02 7.04
CA GLU A 183 -3.54 29.14 6.68
C GLU A 183 -5.00 28.87 7.03
N GLY A 184 -5.35 27.62 7.36
CA GLY A 184 -6.70 27.21 7.70
C GLY A 184 -7.29 26.20 6.71
N ILE A 185 -8.61 26.00 6.81
CA ILE A 185 -9.35 25.06 5.97
C ILE A 185 -10.00 25.84 4.82
N LYS A 186 -9.87 25.30 3.61
CA LYS A 186 -10.56 25.79 2.41
C LYS A 186 -11.44 24.67 1.82
N ILE A 187 -12.59 25.05 1.29
CA ILE A 187 -13.51 24.17 0.56
C ILE A 187 -13.80 24.83 -0.79
N ASN A 188 -13.55 24.11 -1.88
CA ASN A 188 -13.64 24.62 -3.25
C ASN A 188 -12.79 25.89 -3.49
N GLY A 189 -11.62 25.96 -2.82
CA GLY A 189 -10.69 27.09 -2.89
C GLY A 189 -11.02 28.28 -2.00
N GLU A 190 -12.20 28.30 -1.38
CA GLU A 190 -12.65 29.39 -0.50
C GLU A 190 -12.43 29.05 0.99
N PRO A 191 -12.06 30.02 1.84
CA PRO A 191 -11.95 29.79 3.27
C PRO A 191 -13.25 29.22 3.85
N ALA A 192 -13.15 28.18 4.67
CA ALA A 192 -14.28 27.57 5.32
C ALA A 192 -15.01 28.60 6.23
N LYS A 193 -16.33 28.63 6.17
CA LYS A 193 -17.14 29.55 7.01
C LYS A 193 -16.89 29.28 8.50
N LYS A 194 -16.91 30.33 9.32
CA LYS A 194 -16.69 30.26 10.78
C LYS A 194 -17.56 29.19 11.45
N SER A 195 -18.81 29.04 11.02
CA SER A 195 -19.73 28.00 11.51
C SER A 195 -19.23 26.58 11.27
N LEU A 196 -18.53 26.35 10.17
CA LEU A 196 -17.85 25.07 9.87
C LEU A 196 -16.59 24.93 10.73
N LEU A 197 -15.79 25.99 10.89
CA LEU A 197 -14.60 25.99 11.75
C LEU A 197 -14.95 25.75 13.22
N ASP A 198 -16.10 26.28 13.71
CA ASP A 198 -16.58 26.03 15.05
C ASP A 198 -17.00 24.56 15.25
N MET A 199 -17.42 23.87 14.18
CA MET A 199 -17.62 22.40 14.19
C MET A 199 -16.31 21.63 14.32
N PHE A 200 -15.16 22.19 13.93
CA PHE A 200 -13.82 21.63 14.13
C PHE A 200 -13.25 21.89 15.54
N SER A 201 -14.02 22.46 16.46
CA SER A 201 -13.61 22.60 17.85
C SER A 201 -13.36 21.24 18.51
N LYS A 202 -12.48 21.21 19.54
CA LYS A 202 -11.97 19.97 20.16
C LYS A 202 -13.07 19.00 20.62
N GLU A 203 -14.26 19.47 20.96
CA GLU A 203 -15.38 18.66 21.46
C GLU A 203 -16.23 18.06 20.34
N ASN A 204 -16.17 18.61 19.13
CA ASN A 204 -17.01 18.22 17.99
C ASN A 204 -16.25 17.54 16.85
N LEU A 205 -14.95 17.25 17.02
CA LEU A 205 -14.08 16.67 15.97
C LEU A 205 -14.67 15.39 15.32
N VAL A 206 -15.30 14.53 16.13
CA VAL A 206 -15.94 13.31 15.64
C VAL A 206 -17.20 13.65 14.82
N LYS A 207 -18.02 14.60 15.29
CA LYS A 207 -19.23 15.04 14.58
C LYS A 207 -18.90 15.76 13.28
N THR A 208 -17.82 16.56 13.26
CA THR A 208 -17.39 17.29 12.07
C THR A 208 -16.72 16.38 11.05
N ALA A 209 -15.89 15.44 11.50
CA ALA A 209 -15.39 14.36 10.66
C ALA A 209 -16.57 13.57 10.08
N LEU A 210 -17.57 13.22 10.90
CA LEU A 210 -18.76 12.50 10.46
C LEU A 210 -19.59 13.34 9.47
N TYR A 211 -19.75 14.64 9.68
CA TYR A 211 -20.47 15.56 8.77
C TYR A 211 -19.75 15.72 7.43
N LEU A 212 -18.43 15.92 7.45
CA LEU A 212 -17.61 15.94 6.22
C LEU A 212 -17.60 14.59 5.52
N LEU A 213 -17.66 13.49 6.29
CA LEU A 213 -17.67 12.13 5.81
C LEU A 213 -19.03 11.68 5.26
N THR A 214 -20.13 12.30 5.73
CA THR A 214 -21.50 11.95 5.29
C THR A 214 -22.11 12.97 4.34
N SER A 215 -21.51 14.17 4.22
CA SER A 215 -21.93 15.16 3.21
C SER A 215 -21.23 14.82 1.89
N ASP A 216 -21.97 14.89 0.77
CA ASP A 216 -21.41 14.84 -0.59
C ASP A 216 -20.41 15.99 -0.88
N THR A 217 -19.94 16.66 0.16
CA THR A 217 -19.18 17.91 0.12
C THR A 217 -17.72 17.69 -0.29
N ILE A 218 -17.17 16.49 -0.06
CA ILE A 218 -15.80 16.14 -0.47
C ILE A 218 -15.87 15.02 -1.50
N GLN A 219 -16.17 15.39 -2.73
CA GLN A 219 -16.11 14.51 -3.87
C GLN A 219 -15.19 15.14 -4.91
N ALA A 220 -14.05 14.52 -5.17
CA ALA A 220 -13.23 14.88 -6.31
C ALA A 220 -13.69 14.08 -7.54
N GLU A 221 -13.55 14.66 -8.72
CA GLU A 221 -14.07 14.09 -9.96
C GLU A 221 -13.00 14.04 -11.04
N TYR A 222 -13.12 13.02 -11.88
CA TYR A 222 -12.45 12.96 -13.17
C TYR A 222 -13.05 13.98 -14.14
N LYS A 223 -12.35 14.28 -15.25
CA LYS A 223 -12.86 15.17 -16.31
C LYS A 223 -14.18 14.70 -16.92
N ASN A 224 -14.46 13.40 -16.87
CA ASN A 224 -15.72 12.81 -17.35
C ASN A 224 -16.88 12.90 -16.34
N GLY A 225 -16.72 13.63 -15.24
CA GLY A 225 -17.72 13.82 -14.19
C GLY A 225 -17.93 12.63 -13.27
N LYS A 226 -17.18 11.53 -13.43
CA LYS A 226 -17.24 10.40 -12.50
C LYS A 226 -16.44 10.72 -11.24
N PRO A 227 -16.88 10.24 -10.06
CA PRO A 227 -16.12 10.41 -8.83
C PRO A 227 -14.74 9.74 -8.93
N SER A 228 -13.71 10.42 -8.43
CA SER A 228 -12.36 9.87 -8.28
C SER A 228 -12.05 9.48 -6.84
N ILE A 229 -12.63 10.21 -5.88
CA ILE A 229 -12.62 9.89 -4.46
C ILE A 229 -13.95 10.28 -3.83
N GLN A 230 -14.47 9.42 -2.97
CA GLN A 230 -15.67 9.66 -2.17
C GLN A 230 -15.46 9.16 -0.74
N LEU A 231 -16.15 9.79 0.18
CA LEU A 231 -16.29 9.30 1.54
C LEU A 231 -17.66 8.64 1.69
N LYS A 232 -17.68 7.34 2.04
CA LYS A 232 -18.90 6.57 2.30
C LYS A 232 -18.92 6.17 3.77
N GLY A 233 -19.64 6.92 4.58
CA GLY A 233 -19.58 6.78 6.04
C GLY A 233 -18.17 7.07 6.54
N THR A 234 -17.50 6.09 7.15
CA THR A 234 -16.11 6.18 7.62
C THR A 234 -15.08 5.66 6.62
N THR A 235 -15.51 5.14 5.47
CA THR A 235 -14.64 4.53 4.45
C THR A 235 -14.35 5.53 3.35
N ALA A 236 -13.08 5.78 3.06
CA ALA A 236 -12.68 6.49 1.86
C ALA A 236 -12.57 5.51 0.69
N VAL A 237 -13.19 5.85 -0.43
CA VAL A 237 -13.21 5.03 -1.64
C VAL A 237 -12.63 5.83 -2.79
N MET A 238 -11.58 5.31 -3.41
CA MET A 238 -11.03 5.83 -4.66
C MET A 238 -11.46 4.94 -5.82
N TYR A 239 -11.64 5.55 -6.96
CA TYR A 239 -12.14 4.89 -8.16
C TYR A 239 -11.13 4.97 -9.30
N TYR A 240 -11.20 4.05 -10.23
CA TYR A 240 -10.63 4.15 -11.57
C TYR A 240 -11.45 5.12 -12.43
N PRO A 241 -10.89 5.66 -13.53
CA PRO A 241 -11.67 6.46 -14.49
C PRO A 241 -12.88 5.74 -15.07
N SER A 242 -12.87 4.41 -15.08
CA SER A 242 -14.01 3.55 -15.47
C SER A 242 -15.17 3.61 -14.47
N GLY A 243 -14.93 4.13 -13.25
CA GLY A 243 -15.90 4.16 -12.15
C GLY A 243 -15.87 2.90 -11.26
N LYS A 244 -14.97 1.96 -11.52
CA LYS A 244 -14.74 0.80 -10.62
C LYS A 244 -13.87 1.20 -9.45
N ILE A 245 -14.01 0.51 -8.33
CA ILE A 245 -13.24 0.78 -7.12
C ILE A 245 -11.76 0.45 -7.38
N LEU A 246 -10.87 1.36 -7.00
CA LEU A 246 -9.41 1.18 -6.98
C LEU A 246 -8.92 0.85 -5.58
N LEU A 247 -9.41 1.58 -4.57
CA LEU A 247 -8.92 1.50 -3.19
C LEU A 247 -10.05 1.80 -2.21
N GLU A 248 -10.12 1.02 -1.14
CA GLU A 248 -10.94 1.30 0.04
C GLU A 248 -10.04 1.42 1.27
N LEU A 249 -10.30 2.45 2.08
CA LEU A 249 -9.61 2.70 3.33
C LEU A 249 -10.64 2.81 4.44
N SER A 250 -10.58 1.91 5.40
CA SER A 250 -11.54 1.84 6.51
C SER A 250 -10.84 1.94 7.86
N PRO A 251 -11.31 2.80 8.77
CA PRO A 251 -10.78 2.86 10.13
C PRO A 251 -11.10 1.57 10.88
N SER A 252 -10.14 1.09 11.65
CA SER A 252 -10.32 0.00 12.61
C SER A 252 -10.74 0.54 13.98
N ILE A 253 -11.29 -0.34 14.83
CA ILE A 253 -11.74 0.00 16.20
C ILE A 253 -10.58 0.55 17.06
N ASP A 254 -9.36 0.10 16.82
CA ASP A 254 -8.17 0.53 17.57
C ASP A 254 -7.53 1.82 17.02
N GLY A 255 -8.14 2.46 16.01
CA GLY A 255 -7.71 3.71 15.38
C GLY A 255 -6.63 3.51 14.32
N THR A 256 -6.33 2.29 13.91
CA THR A 256 -5.54 1.99 12.72
C THR A 256 -6.42 2.06 11.47
N VAL A 257 -5.84 1.91 10.27
CA VAL A 257 -6.58 1.94 9.01
C VAL A 257 -6.27 0.70 8.20
N ASN A 258 -7.31 -0.02 7.81
CA ASN A 258 -7.25 -1.15 6.92
C ASN A 258 -7.43 -0.69 5.47
N SER A 259 -6.80 -1.39 4.54
CA SER A 259 -6.92 -1.06 3.11
C SER A 259 -7.25 -2.28 2.26
N LYS A 260 -8.01 -2.04 1.18
CA LYS A 260 -8.21 -2.99 0.09
C LYS A 260 -7.95 -2.30 -1.24
N ILE A 261 -7.09 -2.88 -2.04
CA ILE A 261 -6.77 -2.42 -3.39
C ILE A 261 -7.36 -3.43 -4.37
N TYR A 262 -7.89 -2.93 -5.46
CA TYR A 262 -8.55 -3.75 -6.49
C TYR A 262 -7.88 -3.56 -7.84
N TYR A 263 -7.85 -4.61 -8.64
CA TYR A 263 -7.63 -4.51 -10.08
C TYR A 263 -8.83 -3.85 -10.75
N GLU A 264 -8.63 -3.28 -11.93
CA GLU A 264 -9.74 -2.64 -12.66
C GLU A 264 -10.82 -3.63 -13.12
N ASN A 265 -10.54 -4.94 -13.16
CA ASN A 265 -11.56 -5.98 -13.36
C ASN A 265 -12.48 -6.18 -12.13
N GLY A 266 -12.16 -5.55 -10.98
CA GLY A 266 -12.90 -5.63 -9.74
C GLY A 266 -12.42 -6.72 -8.76
N GLN A 267 -11.43 -7.53 -9.17
CA GLN A 267 -10.80 -8.52 -8.30
C GLN A 267 -9.92 -7.83 -7.26
N VAL A 268 -9.92 -8.32 -6.03
CA VAL A 268 -9.02 -7.82 -4.98
C VAL A 268 -7.57 -8.10 -5.38
N MET A 269 -6.72 -7.07 -5.34
CA MET A 269 -5.29 -7.15 -5.55
C MET A 269 -4.54 -7.28 -4.23
N GLN A 270 -4.93 -6.49 -3.23
CA GLN A 270 -4.28 -6.48 -1.93
C GLN A 270 -5.27 -6.22 -0.81
N VAL A 271 -5.08 -6.89 0.31
CA VAL A 271 -5.74 -6.58 1.60
C VAL A 271 -4.65 -6.32 2.62
N GLU A 272 -4.75 -5.20 3.30
CA GLU A 272 -3.90 -4.90 4.44
C GLU A 272 -4.75 -4.65 5.68
N ASP A 273 -4.58 -5.51 6.69
CA ASP A 273 -5.19 -5.38 7.99
C ASP A 273 -4.15 -4.90 8.99
N ARG A 274 -4.45 -3.80 9.68
CA ARG A 274 -3.58 -3.18 10.68
C ARG A 274 -4.19 -3.23 12.06
N SER A 275 -3.31 -3.35 13.04
CA SER A 275 -3.62 -3.23 14.44
C SER A 275 -2.46 -2.56 15.20
N LYS A 276 -2.67 -2.20 16.46
CA LYS A 276 -1.60 -1.71 17.33
C LYS A 276 -0.46 -2.72 17.54
N ASN A 277 -0.71 -4.01 17.27
CA ASN A 277 0.26 -5.09 17.46
C ASN A 277 1.03 -5.46 16.19
N GLY A 278 0.68 -4.89 15.04
CA GLY A 278 1.32 -5.17 13.78
C GLY A 278 0.36 -5.09 12.59
N ARG A 279 0.77 -5.68 11.48
CA ARG A 279 -0.02 -5.70 10.25
C ARG A 279 0.10 -7.02 9.51
N SER A 280 -0.93 -7.36 8.74
CA SER A 280 -0.88 -8.42 7.73
C SER A 280 -1.16 -7.83 6.34
N VAL A 281 -0.47 -8.34 5.33
CA VAL A 281 -0.65 -7.94 3.94
C VAL A 281 -0.84 -9.21 3.12
N LYS A 282 -2.00 -9.33 2.45
CA LYS A 282 -2.31 -10.40 1.49
C LYS A 282 -2.38 -9.83 0.10
N VAL A 283 -1.75 -10.50 -0.85
CA VAL A 283 -1.74 -10.09 -2.26
C VAL A 283 -2.27 -11.23 -3.11
N TYR A 284 -3.10 -10.88 -4.08
CA TYR A 284 -3.76 -11.81 -4.99
C TYR A 284 -3.47 -11.46 -6.45
N ASP A 285 -3.47 -12.45 -7.32
CA ASP A 285 -3.46 -12.23 -8.78
C ASP A 285 -4.85 -11.84 -9.30
N LYS A 286 -4.93 -11.55 -10.60
CA LYS A 286 -6.22 -11.21 -11.26
C LYS A 286 -7.25 -12.34 -11.29
N ALA A 287 -6.84 -13.58 -11.08
CA ALA A 287 -7.71 -14.74 -10.97
C ALA A 287 -8.19 -14.98 -9.53
N GLY A 288 -7.66 -14.22 -8.56
CA GLY A 288 -7.98 -14.32 -7.13
C GLY A 288 -7.13 -15.34 -6.37
N ASN A 289 -6.05 -15.84 -6.96
CA ASN A 289 -5.12 -16.72 -6.28
C ASN A 289 -4.22 -15.92 -5.34
N LEU A 290 -4.01 -16.40 -4.12
CA LEU A 290 -3.11 -15.79 -3.16
C LEU A 290 -1.66 -15.91 -3.66
N ILE A 291 -0.97 -14.78 -3.81
CA ILE A 291 0.43 -14.68 -4.26
C ILE A 291 1.37 -14.50 -3.09
N ALA A 292 0.97 -13.70 -2.12
CA ALA A 292 1.79 -13.37 -0.97
C ALA A 292 0.94 -13.15 0.27
N GLU A 293 1.47 -13.56 1.42
CA GLU A 293 0.97 -13.16 2.73
C GLU A 293 2.17 -12.82 3.62
N ASN A 294 2.24 -11.58 4.10
CA ASN A 294 3.31 -11.11 4.97
C ASN A 294 2.70 -10.61 6.28
N ILE A 295 3.24 -11.08 7.40
CA ILE A 295 2.82 -10.66 8.74
C ILE A 295 3.98 -9.98 9.43
N PHE A 296 3.73 -8.79 9.98
CA PHE A 296 4.71 -7.96 10.68
C PHE A 296 4.22 -7.65 12.09
N ASN A 297 5.13 -7.61 13.06
CA ASN A 297 4.82 -7.11 14.39
C ASN A 297 4.87 -5.56 14.43
N LYS A 298 4.59 -4.98 15.61
CA LYS A 298 4.63 -3.52 15.86
C LYS A 298 6.01 -2.89 15.61
N ASP A 299 7.08 -3.68 15.69
CA ASP A 299 8.47 -3.23 15.48
C ASP A 299 8.94 -3.44 14.03
N HIS A 300 7.99 -3.72 13.12
CA HIS A 300 8.20 -3.98 11.69
C HIS A 300 9.06 -5.22 11.39
N GLU A 301 9.20 -6.11 12.38
CA GLU A 301 9.84 -7.41 12.15
C GLU A 301 8.87 -8.35 11.45
N ILE A 302 9.40 -9.10 10.51
CA ILE A 302 8.66 -10.12 9.78
C ILE A 302 8.39 -11.30 10.73
N LYS A 303 7.13 -11.63 10.96
CA LYS A 303 6.72 -12.83 11.71
C LYS A 303 6.40 -13.99 10.79
N GLN A 304 5.97 -13.67 9.56
CA GLN A 304 5.59 -14.67 8.57
C GLN A 304 5.67 -14.06 7.18
N ILE A 305 6.22 -14.82 6.25
CA ILE A 305 6.28 -14.51 4.83
C ILE A 305 5.79 -15.75 4.08
N TYR A 306 4.77 -15.60 3.25
CA TYR A 306 4.22 -16.64 2.38
C TYR A 306 4.20 -16.17 0.94
#